data_84ad61e0f99becbb28e4f91fa420618a
#
_entry.id   84ad61e0f99becbb28e4f91fa420618a
#
_cell.length_a   1.000
_cell.length_b   1.000
_cell.length_c   1.000
_cell.angle_alpha   90.00
_cell.angle_beta   90.00
_cell.angle_gamma   90.00
#
_symmetry.space_group_name_H-M   'P 1'
#
loop_
_entity.id
_entity.type
_entity.pdbx_description
1 polymer ?
#
loop_
_entity_poly.entity_id
_entity_poly.type
_entity_poly.pdbx_seq_one_letter_code
_entity_poly.pdbx_strand_id
1 'polypeptide(L)'
;MERTAMENLVLLKLIFRNWWRNKLFAVISLVSLVVGISCTNLLISFVIHEYTIEGENPKKDRILRLTQQLPSMQSTGQVSFVYGGSVAGTIAPFPEIESYLRLTEKEATHIEIENQRFPQQVIVEADSSFCRFFPYQILSGNMKEALTKPDCIALSEEKAMQYFGKIDCIGRELSLVYGDKVEMKRVSAVYQFYAQSALRIDLLGNSQNLQEEGTSCMILLKERTDVSAFRERFESTELPTVTGPGNYKLQTLQESYFDTKLADSVKTFSHRQIALLSIGLLSAFLVLFIACFNYVNLSFSHLLKQVNMIHVETLMGASHSYICRQLFIDTFLTVFIAFILSILVMGDILSLFNYFFDARLTFGFILSWKVFPFIL
;
A
#
# COMPACT_ATOMS: atom_id res chain seq x y z
N MET A 1 29.92 -6.53 38.84
CA MET A 1 29.11 -7.05 37.74
C MET A 1 28.39 -8.35 38.09
N GLU A 2 29.02 -9.34 38.67
CA GLU A 2 28.38 -10.65 39.03
C GLU A 2 27.25 -10.52 40.06
N ARG A 3 27.38 -9.65 41.07
CA ARG A 3 26.35 -9.43 42.11
C ARG A 3 25.06 -8.88 41.54
N THR A 4 25.14 -7.92 40.60
CA THR A 4 23.98 -7.32 39.91
C THR A 4 23.31 -8.32 38.96
N ALA A 5 24.04 -9.19 38.30
CA ALA A 5 23.50 -10.23 37.44
C ALA A 5 22.72 -11.30 38.26
N MET A 6 23.25 -11.69 39.42
CA MET A 6 22.60 -12.65 40.31
C MET A 6 21.31 -12.08 40.94
N GLU A 7 21.30 -10.79 41.30
CA GLU A 7 20.11 -10.09 41.79
C GLU A 7 19.00 -10.02 40.72
N ASN A 8 19.37 -9.74 39.44
CA ASN A 8 18.41 -9.75 38.35
C ASN A 8 17.81 -11.11 38.08
N LEU A 9 18.60 -12.16 38.17
CA LEU A 9 18.13 -13.54 37.96
C LEU A 9 17.14 -13.96 39.04
N VAL A 10 17.38 -13.56 40.31
CA VAL A 10 16.45 -13.79 41.43
C VAL A 10 15.13 -13.02 41.19
N LEU A 11 15.20 -11.74 40.75
CA LEU A 11 14.03 -10.94 40.44
C LEU A 11 13.17 -11.57 39.31
N LEU A 12 13.80 -12.02 38.25
CA LEU A 12 13.08 -12.73 37.16
C LEU A 12 12.35 -13.97 37.67
N LYS A 13 13.01 -14.78 38.49
CA LYS A 13 12.41 -16.00 39.10
C LYS A 13 11.22 -15.66 40.00
N LEU A 14 11.30 -14.55 40.75
CA LEU A 14 10.21 -14.05 41.57
C LEU A 14 9.02 -13.59 40.74
N ILE A 15 9.26 -12.85 39.63
CA ILE A 15 8.23 -12.38 38.72
C ILE A 15 7.49 -13.56 38.05
N PHE A 16 8.20 -14.55 37.50
CA PHE A 16 7.59 -15.74 36.93
C PHE A 16 6.76 -16.54 37.93
N ARG A 17 7.25 -16.65 39.16
CA ARG A 17 6.51 -17.35 40.25
C ARG A 17 5.23 -16.57 40.62
N ASN A 18 5.29 -15.24 40.58
CA ASN A 18 4.13 -14.39 40.84
C ASN A 18 3.08 -14.52 39.73
N TRP A 19 3.49 -14.54 38.48
CA TRP A 19 2.58 -14.78 37.35
C TRP A 19 1.92 -16.14 37.42
N TRP A 20 2.69 -17.17 37.77
CA TRP A 20 2.14 -18.51 37.92
C TRP A 20 1.10 -18.59 39.04
N ARG A 21 1.31 -17.88 40.13
CA ARG A 21 0.37 -17.83 41.25
C ARG A 21 -0.90 -17.04 40.91
N ASN A 22 -0.80 -16.01 40.03
CA ASN A 22 -1.90 -15.14 39.63
C ASN A 22 -2.22 -15.27 38.12
N LYS A 23 -2.39 -16.51 37.64
CA LYS A 23 -2.52 -16.86 36.21
C LYS A 23 -3.56 -16.04 35.46
N LEU A 24 -4.76 -15.88 36.01
CA LEU A 24 -5.86 -15.15 35.38
C LEU A 24 -5.47 -13.69 35.10
N PHE A 25 -4.85 -13.04 36.10
CA PHE A 25 -4.38 -11.66 35.93
C PHE A 25 -3.32 -11.56 34.82
N ALA A 26 -2.30 -12.39 34.88
CA ALA A 26 -1.21 -12.39 33.91
C ALA A 26 -1.72 -12.66 32.48
N VAL A 27 -2.61 -13.64 32.30
CA VAL A 27 -3.19 -13.96 30.97
C VAL A 27 -4.06 -12.84 30.45
N ILE A 28 -4.98 -12.29 31.25
CA ILE A 28 -5.88 -11.21 30.80
C ILE A 28 -5.07 -9.97 30.43
N SER A 29 -4.09 -9.57 31.24
CA SER A 29 -3.20 -8.44 30.97
C SER A 29 -2.41 -8.65 29.68
N LEU A 30 -1.82 -9.84 29.52
CA LEU A 30 -1.03 -10.19 28.35
C LEU A 30 -1.88 -10.20 27.08
N VAL A 31 -3.04 -10.85 27.08
CA VAL A 31 -3.96 -10.91 25.93
C VAL A 31 -4.43 -9.51 25.53
N SER A 32 -4.82 -8.68 26.51
CA SER A 32 -5.24 -7.30 26.24
C SER A 32 -4.15 -6.50 25.54
N LEU A 33 -2.90 -6.60 26.02
CA LEU A 33 -1.77 -5.90 25.40
C LEU A 33 -1.45 -6.48 24.00
N VAL A 34 -1.43 -7.80 23.84
CA VAL A 34 -1.18 -8.45 22.55
C VAL A 34 -2.16 -7.98 21.50
N VAL A 35 -3.46 -8.01 21.81
CA VAL A 35 -4.50 -7.55 20.88
C VAL A 35 -4.34 -6.05 20.58
N GLY A 36 -4.15 -5.22 21.61
CA GLY A 36 -3.98 -3.78 21.44
C GLY A 36 -2.78 -3.42 20.57
N ILE A 37 -1.62 -4.02 20.85
CA ILE A 37 -0.39 -3.78 20.08
C ILE A 37 -0.54 -4.31 18.65
N SER A 38 -1.10 -5.51 18.44
CA SER A 38 -1.30 -6.09 17.11
C SER A 38 -2.20 -5.21 16.24
N CYS A 39 -3.36 -4.80 16.75
CA CYS A 39 -4.29 -3.93 16.02
C CYS A 39 -3.67 -2.57 15.70
N THR A 40 -2.99 -1.97 16.68
CA THR A 40 -2.32 -0.66 16.49
C THR A 40 -1.25 -0.75 15.41
N ASN A 41 -0.41 -1.78 15.45
CA ASN A 41 0.66 -1.98 14.49
C ASN A 41 0.13 -2.20 13.07
N LEU A 42 -0.95 -2.99 12.90
CA LEU A 42 -1.59 -3.20 11.61
C LEU A 42 -2.17 -1.89 11.05
N LEU A 43 -2.87 -1.10 11.89
CA LEU A 43 -3.44 0.17 11.47
C LEU A 43 -2.37 1.20 11.12
N ILE A 44 -1.30 1.32 11.90
CA ILE A 44 -0.17 2.21 11.60
C ILE A 44 0.53 1.75 10.31
N SER A 45 0.79 0.44 10.16
CA SER A 45 1.39 -0.11 8.95
C SER A 45 0.54 0.18 7.72
N PHE A 46 -0.78 0.07 7.83
CA PHE A 46 -1.72 0.40 6.76
C PHE A 46 -1.64 1.88 6.39
N VAL A 47 -1.67 2.78 7.37
CA VAL A 47 -1.57 4.22 7.11
C VAL A 47 -0.24 4.56 6.41
N ILE A 48 0.88 4.02 6.90
CA ILE A 48 2.20 4.25 6.28
C ILE A 48 2.23 3.68 4.86
N HIS A 49 1.68 2.49 4.65
CA HIS A 49 1.60 1.86 3.34
C HIS A 49 0.86 2.73 2.33
N GLU A 50 -0.30 3.25 2.69
CA GLU A 50 -1.11 4.11 1.84
C GLU A 50 -0.44 5.47 1.56
N TYR A 51 0.21 6.07 2.55
CA TYR A 51 0.96 7.32 2.35
C TYR A 51 2.24 7.15 1.53
N THR A 52 2.80 5.94 1.47
CA THR A 52 4.01 5.64 0.70
C THR A 52 3.71 4.97 -0.64
N ILE A 53 2.52 5.23 -1.20
CA ILE A 53 2.13 4.72 -2.52
C ILE A 53 3.19 5.09 -3.58
N GLU A 54 3.45 4.19 -4.53
CA GLU A 54 4.53 4.28 -5.53
C GLU A 54 5.94 4.47 -4.92
N GLY A 55 6.12 4.18 -3.62
CA GLY A 55 7.39 4.40 -2.92
C GLY A 55 8.58 3.61 -3.48
N GLU A 56 8.32 2.52 -4.20
CA GLU A 56 9.32 1.70 -4.88
C GLU A 56 9.65 2.21 -6.28
N ASN A 57 8.82 3.09 -6.86
CA ASN A 57 9.08 3.66 -8.17
C ASN A 57 10.14 4.78 -8.06
N PRO A 58 11.33 4.64 -8.66
CA PRO A 58 12.40 5.63 -8.55
C PRO A 58 12.08 6.95 -9.26
N LYS A 59 11.04 6.97 -10.09
CA LYS A 59 10.64 8.15 -10.88
C LYS A 59 9.35 8.79 -10.39
N LYS A 60 8.75 8.30 -9.30
CA LYS A 60 7.44 8.76 -8.80
C LYS A 60 7.30 10.28 -8.67
N ASP A 61 8.37 10.94 -8.21
CA ASP A 61 8.36 12.40 -7.95
C ASP A 61 8.44 13.24 -9.24
N ARG A 62 8.76 12.61 -10.38
CA ARG A 62 8.86 13.23 -11.70
C ARG A 62 7.69 12.85 -12.64
N ILE A 63 6.84 11.94 -12.20
CA ILE A 63 5.65 11.52 -12.96
C ILE A 63 4.48 12.38 -12.51
N LEU A 64 3.88 13.07 -13.48
CA LEU A 64 2.70 13.87 -13.26
C LEU A 64 1.57 13.36 -14.17
N ARG A 65 0.39 13.24 -13.61
CA ARG A 65 -0.82 12.88 -14.31
C ARG A 65 -1.50 14.12 -14.85
N LEU A 66 -1.85 14.09 -16.12
CA LEU A 66 -2.56 15.18 -16.78
C LEU A 66 -4.06 15.02 -16.55
N THR A 67 -4.69 16.04 -15.98
CA THR A 67 -6.13 16.11 -15.77
C THR A 67 -6.69 17.33 -16.47
N GLN A 68 -7.95 17.27 -16.88
CA GLN A 68 -8.64 18.35 -17.56
C GLN A 68 -9.89 18.77 -16.79
N GLN A 69 -10.13 20.06 -16.67
CA GLN A 69 -11.36 20.59 -16.11
C GLN A 69 -12.40 20.77 -17.23
N LEU A 70 -13.48 19.99 -17.18
CA LEU A 70 -14.58 20.09 -18.13
C LEU A 70 -15.75 20.88 -17.51
N PRO A 71 -16.17 22.00 -18.11
CA PRO A 71 -17.28 22.83 -17.62
C PRO A 71 -18.62 22.09 -17.54
N SER A 72 -18.82 21.06 -18.37
CA SER A 72 -20.07 20.29 -18.47
C SER A 72 -20.27 19.28 -17.35
N MET A 73 -19.22 18.92 -16.60
CA MET A 73 -19.30 17.99 -15.45
C MET A 73 -19.30 18.77 -14.13
N GLN A 74 -20.40 19.45 -13.84
CA GLN A 74 -20.54 20.33 -12.67
C GLN A 74 -20.43 19.63 -11.31
N SER A 75 -20.53 18.31 -11.22
CA SER A 75 -20.51 17.59 -9.94
C SER A 75 -19.10 17.21 -9.46
N THR A 76 -18.14 17.01 -10.34
CA THR A 76 -16.76 16.63 -10.00
C THR A 76 -15.70 17.56 -10.58
N GLY A 77 -16.00 18.28 -11.64
CA GLY A 77 -15.15 19.36 -12.21
C GLY A 77 -13.87 18.92 -12.89
N GLN A 78 -13.30 17.76 -12.55
CA GLN A 78 -12.05 17.26 -13.13
C GLN A 78 -12.22 15.85 -13.69
N VAL A 79 -11.58 15.61 -14.81
CA VAL A 79 -11.50 14.30 -15.47
C VAL A 79 -10.04 13.94 -15.73
N SER A 80 -9.71 12.68 -15.65
CA SER A 80 -8.35 12.18 -15.90
C SER A 80 -8.09 11.83 -17.36
N PHE A 81 -9.08 11.92 -18.22
CA PHE A 81 -8.88 11.60 -19.63
C PHE A 81 -8.55 12.84 -20.47
N VAL A 82 -7.70 12.62 -21.44
CA VAL A 82 -7.31 13.60 -22.46
C VAL A 82 -7.51 12.93 -23.82
N TYR A 83 -7.89 13.70 -24.84
CA TYR A 83 -7.95 13.15 -26.19
C TYR A 83 -6.53 12.78 -26.66
N GLY A 84 -6.30 11.48 -26.90
CA GLY A 84 -4.96 10.92 -27.10
C GLY A 84 -4.18 11.54 -28.26
N GLY A 85 -4.88 11.97 -29.34
CA GLY A 85 -4.27 12.66 -30.48
C GLY A 85 -3.75 14.07 -30.19
N SER A 86 -4.30 14.76 -29.19
CA SER A 86 -3.88 16.11 -28.82
C SER A 86 -2.68 16.18 -27.88
N VAL A 87 -2.36 15.09 -27.19
CA VAL A 87 -1.32 15.05 -26.16
C VAL A 87 0.03 15.55 -26.66
N ALA A 88 0.48 15.06 -27.81
CA ALA A 88 1.77 15.46 -28.38
C ALA A 88 1.87 16.96 -28.64
N GLY A 89 0.79 17.57 -29.17
CA GLY A 89 0.71 19.02 -29.38
C GLY A 89 0.66 19.82 -28.08
N THR A 90 -0.06 19.30 -27.07
CA THR A 90 -0.19 19.92 -25.76
C THR A 90 1.14 20.00 -25.01
N ILE A 91 1.98 19.00 -25.13
CA ILE A 91 3.26 18.93 -24.42
C ILE A 91 4.45 19.49 -25.19
N ALA A 92 4.34 19.67 -26.51
CA ALA A 92 5.43 20.12 -27.37
C ALA A 92 6.09 21.44 -26.92
N PRO A 93 5.38 22.45 -26.35
CA PRO A 93 5.98 23.67 -25.88
C PRO A 93 6.91 23.52 -24.66
N PHE A 94 6.93 22.37 -24.04
CA PHE A 94 7.62 22.16 -22.75
C PHE A 94 8.84 21.24 -22.89
N PRO A 95 10.03 21.80 -23.05
CA PRO A 95 11.25 21.02 -23.24
C PRO A 95 11.69 20.23 -21.99
N GLU A 96 11.10 20.51 -20.85
CA GLU A 96 11.34 19.80 -19.59
C GLU A 96 10.67 18.42 -19.55
N ILE A 97 9.72 18.16 -20.43
CA ILE A 97 9.08 16.85 -20.53
C ILE A 97 10.04 15.90 -21.27
N GLU A 98 10.37 14.81 -20.61
CA GLU A 98 11.21 13.74 -21.15
C GLU A 98 10.40 12.77 -22.04
N SER A 99 9.20 12.42 -21.56
CA SER A 99 8.33 11.44 -22.23
C SER A 99 6.89 11.61 -21.75
N TYR A 100 5.96 11.04 -22.50
CA TYR A 100 4.56 10.91 -22.09
C TYR A 100 4.11 9.46 -22.22
N LEU A 101 3.06 9.10 -21.48
CA LEU A 101 2.44 7.80 -21.46
C LEU A 101 0.93 7.97 -21.55
N ARG A 102 0.31 7.29 -22.51
CA ARG A 102 -1.15 7.21 -22.63
C ARG A 102 -1.58 5.80 -22.24
N LEU A 103 -2.69 5.73 -21.52
CA LEU A 103 -3.30 4.49 -21.06
C LEU A 103 -4.78 4.53 -21.42
N THR A 104 -5.31 3.41 -21.90
CA THR A 104 -6.75 3.18 -22.05
C THR A 104 -7.10 1.79 -21.54
N GLU A 105 -8.36 1.55 -21.25
CA GLU A 105 -8.86 0.27 -20.77
C GLU A 105 -9.88 -0.31 -21.71
N LYS A 106 -9.80 -1.63 -21.90
CA LYS A 106 -10.84 -2.43 -22.55
C LYS A 106 -11.29 -3.51 -21.59
N GLU A 107 -12.60 -3.68 -21.49
CA GLU A 107 -13.20 -4.73 -20.67
C GLU A 107 -13.55 -5.93 -21.54
N ALA A 108 -12.83 -7.04 -21.37
CA ALA A 108 -13.23 -8.31 -21.97
C ALA A 108 -14.38 -8.93 -21.15
N THR A 109 -15.40 -9.41 -21.82
CA THR A 109 -16.54 -10.09 -21.20
C THR A 109 -16.06 -11.35 -20.45
N HIS A 110 -15.13 -12.07 -21.04
CA HIS A 110 -14.42 -13.18 -20.42
C HIS A 110 -13.14 -13.49 -21.17
N ILE A 111 -12.27 -14.29 -20.54
CA ILE A 111 -11.05 -14.81 -21.17
C ILE A 111 -11.20 -16.31 -21.30
N GLU A 112 -10.83 -16.86 -22.45
CA GLU A 112 -10.79 -18.30 -22.70
C GLU A 112 -9.34 -18.79 -22.85
N ILE A 113 -8.99 -19.79 -22.06
CA ILE A 113 -7.67 -20.43 -22.06
C ILE A 113 -7.88 -21.95 -21.96
N GLU A 114 -7.41 -22.71 -22.93
CA GLU A 114 -7.43 -24.21 -22.90
C GLU A 114 -8.79 -24.78 -22.45
N ASN A 115 -9.91 -24.27 -22.98
CA ASN A 115 -11.31 -24.65 -22.64
C ASN A 115 -11.77 -24.21 -21.24
N GLN A 116 -11.01 -23.41 -20.52
CA GLN A 116 -11.48 -22.77 -19.28
C GLN A 116 -11.90 -21.33 -19.55
N ARG A 117 -12.98 -20.91 -18.88
CA ARG A 117 -13.47 -19.53 -18.95
C ARG A 117 -13.18 -18.81 -17.64
N PHE A 118 -12.55 -17.66 -17.76
CA PHE A 118 -12.31 -16.76 -16.64
C PHE A 118 -13.25 -15.55 -16.77
N PRO A 119 -13.79 -15.04 -15.65
CA PRO A 119 -14.75 -13.94 -15.69
C PRO A 119 -14.16 -12.67 -16.28
N GLN A 120 -15.00 -11.67 -16.47
CA GLN A 120 -14.67 -10.33 -16.94
C GLN A 120 -13.33 -9.82 -16.41
N GLN A 121 -12.48 -9.33 -17.32
CA GLN A 121 -11.16 -8.79 -17.00
C GLN A 121 -10.95 -7.48 -17.72
N VAL A 122 -10.20 -6.59 -17.07
CA VAL A 122 -9.76 -5.32 -17.63
C VAL A 122 -8.38 -5.51 -18.25
N ILE A 123 -8.25 -5.12 -19.50
CA ILE A 123 -6.98 -5.06 -20.22
C ILE A 123 -6.58 -3.60 -20.33
N VAL A 124 -5.42 -3.26 -19.82
CA VAL A 124 -4.84 -1.93 -20.02
C VAL A 124 -4.00 -1.94 -21.27
N GLU A 125 -4.29 -1.03 -22.17
CA GLU A 125 -3.50 -0.79 -23.37
C GLU A 125 -2.68 0.48 -23.18
N ALA A 126 -1.38 0.42 -23.52
CA ALA A 126 -0.43 1.46 -23.22
C ALA A 126 0.50 1.78 -24.39
N ASP A 127 1.07 2.96 -24.38
CA ASP A 127 2.20 3.33 -25.23
C ASP A 127 3.44 2.50 -24.92
N SER A 128 4.34 2.37 -25.90
CA SER A 128 5.64 1.69 -25.71
C SER A 128 6.56 2.36 -24.67
N SER A 129 6.24 3.58 -24.25
CA SER A 129 6.93 4.32 -23.18
C SER A 129 6.64 3.80 -21.77
N PHE A 130 5.66 2.91 -21.58
CA PHE A 130 5.21 2.41 -20.29
C PHE A 130 6.34 2.02 -19.34
N CYS A 131 7.32 1.24 -19.82
CA CYS A 131 8.46 0.82 -18.99
C CYS A 131 9.38 1.96 -18.53
N ARG A 132 9.28 3.16 -19.15
CA ARG A 132 10.01 4.35 -18.68
C ARG A 132 9.38 4.95 -17.45
N PHE A 133 8.05 4.84 -17.32
CA PHE A 133 7.27 5.33 -16.18
C PHE A 133 7.25 4.33 -15.04
N PHE A 134 7.00 3.07 -15.37
CA PHE A 134 6.84 1.98 -14.41
C PHE A 134 7.86 0.87 -14.74
N PRO A 135 9.10 0.96 -14.21
CA PRO A 135 10.12 -0.05 -14.44
C PRO A 135 9.87 -1.28 -13.54
N TYR A 136 8.76 -1.98 -13.79
CA TYR A 136 8.39 -3.20 -13.10
C TYR A 136 9.41 -4.31 -13.32
N GLN A 137 9.52 -5.23 -12.35
CA GLN A 137 10.39 -6.38 -12.48
C GLN A 137 9.81 -7.38 -13.49
N ILE A 138 10.54 -7.65 -14.56
CA ILE A 138 10.18 -8.68 -15.54
C ILE A 138 10.68 -10.02 -15.01
N LEU A 139 9.75 -10.95 -14.78
CA LEU A 139 10.04 -12.29 -14.28
C LEU A 139 10.36 -13.27 -15.41
N SER A 140 9.69 -13.11 -16.56
CA SER A 140 9.91 -13.94 -17.74
C SER A 140 9.54 -13.18 -19.02
N GLY A 141 10.21 -13.46 -20.14
CA GLY A 141 9.89 -12.91 -21.46
C GLY A 141 10.35 -11.49 -21.73
N ASN A 142 9.62 -10.80 -22.62
CA ASN A 142 9.98 -9.48 -23.12
C ASN A 142 8.77 -8.53 -23.13
N MET A 143 8.72 -7.59 -22.20
CA MET A 143 7.66 -6.58 -22.08
C MET A 143 7.53 -5.68 -23.32
N LYS A 144 8.63 -5.40 -24.01
CA LYS A 144 8.62 -4.56 -25.22
C LYS A 144 7.75 -5.17 -26.33
N GLU A 145 7.68 -6.50 -26.41
CA GLU A 145 6.81 -7.15 -27.40
C GLU A 145 5.35 -6.93 -27.09
N ALA A 146 4.92 -7.02 -25.81
CA ALA A 146 3.55 -6.73 -25.41
C ALA A 146 3.11 -5.30 -25.74
N LEU A 147 4.05 -4.35 -25.68
CA LEU A 147 3.79 -2.91 -25.92
C LEU A 147 3.94 -2.47 -27.38
N THR A 148 4.44 -3.34 -28.27
CA THR A 148 4.66 -2.99 -29.67
C THR A 148 3.91 -3.87 -30.67
N LYS A 149 3.64 -5.12 -30.31
CA LYS A 149 2.95 -6.08 -31.17
C LYS A 149 1.49 -6.23 -30.73
N PRO A 150 0.53 -6.08 -31.65
CA PRO A 150 -0.90 -6.13 -31.31
C PRO A 150 -1.38 -7.55 -30.91
N ASP A 151 -0.67 -8.60 -31.30
CA ASP A 151 -0.96 -9.98 -30.97
C ASP A 151 -0.33 -10.45 -29.64
N CYS A 152 0.42 -9.59 -28.96
CA CYS A 152 1.10 -9.90 -27.73
C CYS A 152 0.46 -9.23 -26.51
N ILE A 153 0.60 -9.90 -25.35
CA ILE A 153 0.11 -9.41 -24.07
C ILE A 153 1.11 -9.76 -22.96
N ALA A 154 1.25 -8.89 -21.98
CA ALA A 154 1.97 -9.18 -20.74
C ALA A 154 0.98 -9.43 -19.59
N LEU A 155 1.33 -10.36 -18.71
CA LEU A 155 0.53 -10.75 -17.56
C LEU A 155 1.24 -10.38 -16.26
N SER A 156 0.45 -10.01 -15.24
CA SER A 156 0.97 -9.99 -13.88
C SER A 156 1.34 -11.41 -13.42
N GLU A 157 2.25 -11.51 -12.44
CA GLU A 157 2.60 -12.79 -11.80
C GLU A 157 1.36 -13.52 -11.28
N GLU A 158 0.46 -12.77 -10.63
CA GLU A 158 -0.80 -13.31 -10.08
C GLU A 158 -1.66 -13.96 -11.17
N LYS A 159 -1.79 -13.29 -12.34
CA LYS A 159 -2.57 -13.82 -13.47
C LYS A 159 -1.89 -14.97 -14.19
N ALA A 160 -0.56 -14.93 -14.33
CA ALA A 160 0.19 -16.04 -14.89
C ALA A 160 0.00 -17.31 -14.04
N MET A 161 0.07 -17.19 -12.71
CA MET A 161 -0.19 -18.30 -11.80
C MET A 161 -1.66 -18.75 -11.82
N GLN A 162 -2.61 -17.80 -11.90
CA GLN A 162 -4.03 -18.12 -11.95
C GLN A 162 -4.42 -18.86 -13.24
N TYR A 163 -3.87 -18.44 -14.39
CA TYR A 163 -4.27 -18.93 -15.70
C TYR A 163 -3.52 -20.18 -16.12
N PHE A 164 -2.24 -20.26 -15.80
CA PHE A 164 -1.34 -21.30 -16.30
C PHE A 164 -0.67 -22.14 -15.20
N GLY A 165 -0.88 -21.78 -13.92
CA GLY A 165 -0.27 -22.45 -12.77
C GLY A 165 1.25 -22.26 -12.65
N LYS A 166 1.86 -21.40 -13.48
CA LYS A 166 3.31 -21.15 -13.53
C LYS A 166 3.65 -19.80 -14.12
N ILE A 167 4.80 -19.25 -13.73
CA ILE A 167 5.32 -17.98 -14.24
C ILE A 167 5.84 -18.13 -15.68
N ASP A 168 6.47 -19.27 -16.00
CA ASP A 168 6.97 -19.52 -17.34
C ASP A 168 5.85 -20.00 -18.28
N CYS A 169 5.06 -19.04 -18.76
CA CYS A 169 3.96 -19.23 -19.70
C CYS A 169 4.15 -18.48 -21.02
N ILE A 170 5.40 -18.07 -21.34
CA ILE A 170 5.70 -17.34 -22.56
C ILE A 170 5.33 -18.18 -23.80
N GLY A 171 4.69 -17.52 -24.77
CA GLY A 171 4.24 -18.16 -26.02
C GLY A 171 2.87 -18.85 -25.89
N ARG A 172 2.30 -19.00 -24.69
CA ARG A 172 0.93 -19.50 -24.50
C ARG A 172 -0.07 -18.50 -25.07
N GLU A 173 -1.19 -19.01 -25.56
CA GLU A 173 -2.25 -18.22 -26.15
C GLU A 173 -3.44 -18.11 -25.21
N LEU A 174 -4.13 -16.97 -25.28
CA LEU A 174 -5.40 -16.72 -24.61
C LEU A 174 -6.31 -15.94 -25.56
N SER A 175 -7.60 -16.16 -25.45
CA SER A 175 -8.63 -15.48 -26.23
C SER A 175 -9.37 -14.47 -25.36
N LEU A 176 -9.30 -13.20 -25.76
CA LEU A 176 -10.07 -12.11 -25.15
C LEU A 176 -11.39 -11.97 -25.90
N VAL A 177 -12.49 -12.16 -25.20
CA VAL A 177 -13.84 -12.12 -25.79
C VAL A 177 -14.53 -10.81 -25.42
N TYR A 178 -14.92 -10.03 -26.45
CA TYR A 178 -15.61 -8.75 -26.34
C TYR A 178 -16.99 -8.86 -27.03
N GLY A 179 -17.99 -9.40 -26.32
CA GLY A 179 -19.28 -9.74 -26.96
C GLY A 179 -19.10 -10.75 -28.09
N ASP A 180 -19.33 -10.33 -29.35
CA ASP A 180 -19.17 -11.19 -30.53
C ASP A 180 -17.75 -11.18 -31.12
N LYS A 181 -16.87 -10.31 -30.65
CA LYS A 181 -15.48 -10.19 -31.13
C LYS A 181 -14.54 -11.00 -30.24
N VAL A 182 -13.69 -11.81 -30.86
CA VAL A 182 -12.65 -12.58 -30.20
C VAL A 182 -11.27 -12.11 -30.69
N GLU A 183 -10.41 -11.75 -29.77
CA GLU A 183 -9.01 -11.40 -30.05
C GLU A 183 -8.09 -12.43 -29.41
N MET A 184 -7.31 -13.12 -30.25
CA MET A 184 -6.26 -14.03 -29.77
C MET A 184 -5.02 -13.23 -29.42
N LYS A 185 -4.48 -13.47 -28.23
CA LYS A 185 -3.24 -12.85 -27.75
C LYS A 185 -2.28 -13.92 -27.27
N ARG A 186 -0.99 -13.69 -27.51
CA ARG A 186 0.10 -14.55 -27.06
C ARG A 186 0.83 -13.88 -25.90
N VAL A 187 1.07 -14.62 -24.83
CA VAL A 187 1.83 -14.13 -23.68
C VAL A 187 3.28 -13.89 -24.09
N SER A 188 3.76 -12.65 -23.99
CA SER A 188 5.13 -12.25 -24.32
C SER A 188 5.97 -11.87 -23.11
N ALA A 189 5.33 -11.53 -21.98
CA ALA A 189 6.03 -11.23 -20.74
C ALA A 189 5.18 -11.60 -19.53
N VAL A 190 5.85 -11.91 -18.42
CA VAL A 190 5.28 -11.97 -17.08
C VAL A 190 6.08 -11.02 -16.20
N TYR A 191 5.37 -10.20 -15.43
CA TYR A 191 5.97 -9.16 -14.60
C TYR A 191 5.33 -9.07 -13.22
N GLN A 192 6.07 -8.49 -12.30
CA GLN A 192 5.62 -8.17 -10.96
C GLN A 192 5.57 -6.64 -10.81
N PHE A 193 4.40 -6.11 -10.46
CA PHE A 193 4.28 -4.70 -10.11
C PHE A 193 4.70 -4.46 -8.66
N TYR A 194 4.97 -3.21 -8.33
CA TYR A 194 5.35 -2.83 -6.97
C TYR A 194 4.23 -3.15 -5.97
N ALA A 195 4.60 -3.60 -4.77
CA ALA A 195 3.63 -3.90 -3.72
C ALA A 195 2.74 -2.69 -3.39
N GLN A 196 3.30 -1.49 -3.49
CA GLN A 196 2.65 -0.20 -3.21
C GLN A 196 2.27 0.54 -4.50
N SER A 197 1.87 -0.14 -5.58
CA SER A 197 1.47 0.55 -6.82
C SER A 197 0.02 0.99 -6.78
N ALA A 198 -0.23 2.25 -7.16
CA ALA A 198 -1.57 2.78 -7.40
C ALA A 198 -2.16 2.22 -8.71
N LEU A 199 -1.29 1.96 -9.70
CA LEU A 199 -1.66 1.43 -10.99
C LEU A 199 -1.40 -0.09 -11.01
N ARG A 200 -2.47 -0.88 -10.90
CA ARG A 200 -2.39 -2.35 -10.87
C ARG A 200 -2.92 -2.92 -12.15
N ILE A 201 -2.02 -3.27 -13.03
CA ILE A 201 -2.35 -3.78 -14.35
C ILE A 201 -2.12 -5.28 -14.36
N ASP A 202 -3.20 -6.05 -14.47
CA ASP A 202 -3.11 -7.51 -14.55
C ASP A 202 -2.80 -8.00 -15.96
N LEU A 203 -3.37 -7.32 -16.96
CA LEU A 203 -3.16 -7.60 -18.38
C LEU A 203 -2.76 -6.30 -19.08
N LEU A 204 -1.58 -6.30 -19.68
CA LEU A 204 -1.01 -5.13 -20.35
C LEU A 204 -0.74 -5.46 -21.82
N GLY A 205 -1.30 -4.64 -22.70
CA GLY A 205 -1.15 -4.80 -24.14
C GLY A 205 -0.82 -3.50 -24.86
N ASN A 206 -0.67 -3.61 -26.17
CA ASN A 206 -0.51 -2.49 -27.09
C ASN A 206 -1.87 -2.00 -27.56
N SER A 207 -2.07 -0.69 -27.66
CA SER A 207 -3.21 -0.09 -28.33
C SER A 207 -2.84 0.50 -29.68
N GLN A 208 -3.67 0.21 -30.67
CA GLN A 208 -3.61 0.85 -31.99
C GLN A 208 -4.43 2.15 -32.04
N ASN A 209 -5.35 2.35 -31.08
CA ASN A 209 -6.36 3.43 -31.12
C ASN A 209 -6.14 4.53 -30.08
N LEU A 210 -4.96 4.58 -29.41
CA LEU A 210 -4.65 5.61 -28.39
C LEU A 210 -4.76 7.07 -28.92
N GLN A 211 -4.82 7.26 -30.23
CA GLN A 211 -5.00 8.59 -30.82
C GLN A 211 -6.45 9.03 -30.92
N GLU A 212 -7.39 8.10 -31.01
CA GLU A 212 -8.81 8.37 -31.31
C GLU A 212 -9.68 8.36 -30.05
N GLU A 213 -9.19 7.76 -28.96
CA GLU A 213 -9.96 7.57 -27.72
C GLU A 213 -9.53 8.56 -26.63
N GLY A 214 -10.43 8.78 -25.67
CA GLY A 214 -10.09 9.44 -24.42
C GLY A 214 -9.14 8.57 -23.61
N THR A 215 -7.94 9.05 -23.33
CA THR A 215 -6.88 8.32 -22.65
C THR A 215 -6.49 8.97 -21.34
N SER A 216 -6.10 8.20 -20.35
CA SER A 216 -5.36 8.72 -19.20
C SER A 216 -3.94 9.04 -19.66
N CYS A 217 -3.48 10.24 -19.40
CA CYS A 217 -2.16 10.70 -19.81
C CYS A 217 -1.29 11.02 -18.59
N MET A 218 -0.05 10.54 -18.63
CA MET A 218 0.99 10.88 -17.67
C MET A 218 2.19 11.47 -18.41
N ILE A 219 2.87 12.41 -17.79
CA ILE A 219 4.11 13.01 -18.29
C ILE A 219 5.26 12.70 -17.33
N LEU A 220 6.42 12.44 -17.87
CA LEU A 220 7.66 12.25 -17.13
C LEU A 220 8.55 13.47 -17.34
N LEU A 221 8.91 14.13 -16.27
CA LEU A 221 9.82 15.26 -16.31
C LEU A 221 11.29 14.81 -16.34
N LYS A 222 12.14 15.62 -16.96
CA LYS A 222 13.60 15.44 -16.95
C LYS A 222 14.13 15.53 -15.52
N GLU A 223 15.27 14.90 -15.29
CA GLU A 223 15.98 15.01 -14.02
C GLU A 223 16.30 16.45 -13.67
N ARG A 224 16.22 16.76 -12.36
CA ARG A 224 16.47 18.11 -11.81
C ARG A 224 15.50 19.21 -12.23
N THR A 225 14.37 18.88 -12.85
CA THR A 225 13.29 19.84 -13.10
C THR A 225 12.59 20.17 -11.78
N ASP A 226 12.42 21.48 -11.49
CA ASP A 226 11.56 21.90 -10.38
C ASP A 226 10.11 21.65 -10.75
N VAL A 227 9.51 20.65 -10.09
CA VAL A 227 8.14 20.19 -10.35
C VAL A 227 7.12 21.29 -10.04
N SER A 228 7.35 22.06 -8.98
CA SER A 228 6.41 23.11 -8.55
C SER A 228 6.38 24.28 -9.54
N ALA A 229 7.56 24.77 -9.92
CA ALA A 229 7.68 25.83 -10.90
C ALA A 229 7.20 25.41 -12.30
N PHE A 230 7.46 24.14 -12.68
CA PHE A 230 6.95 23.58 -13.93
C PHE A 230 5.43 23.53 -13.94
N ARG A 231 4.80 23.02 -12.85
CA ARG A 231 3.36 22.92 -12.71
C ARG A 231 2.68 24.28 -12.85
N GLU A 232 3.15 25.31 -12.12
CA GLU A 232 2.59 26.66 -12.17
C GLU A 232 2.63 27.23 -13.59
N ARG A 233 3.76 27.10 -14.29
CA ARG A 233 3.90 27.54 -15.67
C ARG A 233 3.00 26.75 -16.64
N PHE A 234 2.94 25.44 -16.51
CA PHE A 234 2.10 24.58 -17.36
C PHE A 234 0.62 24.92 -17.20
N GLU A 235 0.13 25.07 -15.96
CA GLU A 235 -1.26 25.36 -15.66
C GLU A 235 -1.68 26.79 -16.01
N SER A 236 -0.73 27.74 -16.08
CA SER A 236 -0.96 29.12 -16.51
C SER A 236 -0.92 29.31 -18.05
N THR A 237 -0.44 28.30 -18.79
CA THR A 237 -0.34 28.35 -20.24
C THR A 237 -1.68 27.92 -20.87
N GLU A 238 -2.24 28.77 -21.72
CA GLU A 238 -3.40 28.37 -22.52
C GLU A 238 -2.99 27.35 -23.57
N LEU A 239 -3.47 26.12 -23.39
CA LEU A 239 -3.14 25.01 -24.27
C LEU A 239 -4.35 24.64 -25.14
N PRO A 240 -4.13 24.32 -26.41
CA PRO A 240 -5.20 23.92 -27.31
C PRO A 240 -5.81 22.59 -26.88
N THR A 241 -7.12 22.51 -26.81
CA THR A 241 -7.84 21.25 -26.61
C THR A 241 -8.82 21.02 -27.76
N VAL A 242 -9.24 19.79 -27.95
CA VAL A 242 -10.24 19.42 -28.96
C VAL A 242 -11.61 20.07 -28.69
N THR A 243 -11.88 20.39 -27.42
CA THR A 243 -13.19 20.94 -26.98
C THR A 243 -13.17 22.43 -26.67
N GLY A 244 -12.09 23.16 -27.01
CA GLY A 244 -11.90 24.56 -26.71
C GLY A 244 -10.75 24.81 -25.72
N PRO A 245 -10.55 26.08 -25.25
CA PRO A 245 -9.52 26.37 -24.27
C PRO A 245 -9.77 25.56 -23.02
N GLY A 246 -8.90 24.58 -22.73
CA GLY A 246 -9.02 23.67 -21.62
C GLY A 246 -8.06 24.03 -20.51
N ASN A 247 -8.57 24.05 -19.29
CA ASN A 247 -7.73 24.17 -18.10
C ASN A 247 -7.17 22.79 -17.77
N TYR A 248 -5.97 22.54 -18.24
CA TYR A 248 -5.22 21.35 -17.82
C TYR A 248 -4.61 21.58 -16.45
N LYS A 249 -4.64 20.53 -15.64
CA LYS A 249 -3.95 20.48 -14.34
C LYS A 249 -3.04 19.28 -14.28
N LEU A 250 -2.00 19.40 -13.47
CA LEU A 250 -1.05 18.35 -13.22
C LEU A 250 -1.18 17.87 -11.78
N GLN A 251 -1.29 16.57 -11.60
CA GLN A 251 -1.31 15.93 -10.27
C GLN A 251 -0.15 14.94 -10.17
N THR A 252 0.52 14.90 -9.03
CA THR A 252 1.44 13.83 -8.73
C THR A 252 0.68 12.50 -8.60
N LEU A 253 1.35 11.37 -8.70
CA LEU A 253 0.72 10.06 -8.52
C LEU A 253 0.03 9.95 -7.16
N GLN A 254 0.64 10.53 -6.11
CA GLN A 254 0.09 10.54 -4.75
C GLN A 254 -1.16 11.44 -4.64
N GLU A 255 -1.13 12.65 -5.20
CA GLU A 255 -2.31 13.54 -5.25
C GLU A 255 -3.46 12.88 -5.99
N SER A 256 -3.17 12.27 -7.14
CA SER A 256 -4.17 11.55 -7.94
C SER A 256 -4.75 10.34 -7.18
N TYR A 257 -3.92 9.62 -6.41
CA TYR A 257 -4.37 8.51 -5.58
C TYR A 257 -5.36 8.93 -4.50
N PHE A 258 -5.16 10.11 -3.90
CA PHE A 258 -6.07 10.63 -2.87
C PHE A 258 -7.23 11.48 -3.41
N ASP A 259 -7.26 11.75 -4.71
CA ASP A 259 -8.36 12.48 -5.35
C ASP A 259 -9.49 11.53 -5.76
N THR A 260 -10.39 11.27 -4.83
CA THR A 260 -11.57 10.41 -5.07
C THR A 260 -12.69 11.09 -5.87
N LYS A 261 -12.53 12.38 -6.18
CA LYS A 261 -13.51 13.13 -6.99
C LYS A 261 -13.15 13.15 -8.46
N LEU A 262 -11.94 12.70 -8.79
CA LEU A 262 -11.49 12.60 -10.16
C LEU A 262 -12.30 11.54 -10.91
N ALA A 263 -12.97 11.94 -11.99
CA ALA A 263 -13.61 10.99 -12.89
C ALA A 263 -12.53 10.31 -13.74
N ASP A 264 -12.19 9.08 -13.39
CA ASP A 264 -11.08 8.36 -14.00
C ASP A 264 -11.52 7.55 -15.23
N SER A 265 -10.71 7.63 -16.29
CA SER A 265 -10.88 6.81 -17.49
C SER A 265 -10.21 5.43 -17.37
N VAL A 266 -9.32 5.28 -16.39
CA VAL A 266 -8.57 4.04 -16.11
C VAL A 266 -8.97 3.56 -14.72
N LYS A 267 -9.89 2.60 -14.66
CA LYS A 267 -10.43 2.04 -13.40
C LYS A 267 -9.40 1.25 -12.61
N THR A 268 -8.36 0.77 -13.28
CA THR A 268 -7.23 0.07 -12.64
C THR A 268 -6.34 1.00 -11.80
N PHE A 269 -6.52 2.33 -11.93
CA PHE A 269 -5.88 3.27 -11.02
C PHE A 269 -6.68 3.36 -9.73
N SER A 270 -6.08 2.91 -8.65
CA SER A 270 -6.73 2.88 -7.34
C SER A 270 -6.83 4.27 -6.73
N HIS A 271 -7.95 4.53 -6.06
CA HIS A 271 -8.16 5.76 -5.29
C HIS A 271 -8.49 5.44 -3.84
N ARG A 272 -8.01 6.27 -2.93
CA ARG A 272 -8.25 6.12 -1.48
C ARG A 272 -8.66 7.46 -0.85
N GLN A 273 -9.66 7.40 0.02
CA GLN A 273 -10.06 8.60 0.77
C GLN A 273 -9.07 8.89 1.89
N ILE A 274 -8.47 10.08 1.90
CA ILE A 274 -7.54 10.50 2.95
C ILE A 274 -8.21 10.53 4.34
N ALA A 275 -9.53 10.78 4.39
CA ALA A 275 -10.30 10.73 5.63
C ALA A 275 -10.26 9.35 6.30
N LEU A 276 -10.26 8.25 5.52
CA LEU A 276 -10.14 6.89 6.06
C LEU A 276 -8.80 6.66 6.77
N LEU A 277 -7.73 7.25 6.25
CA LEU A 277 -6.40 7.15 6.89
C LEU A 277 -6.36 7.91 8.21
N SER A 278 -6.97 9.10 8.26
CA SER A 278 -7.07 9.88 9.50
C SER A 278 -7.90 9.14 10.56
N ILE A 279 -9.02 8.53 10.16
CA ILE A 279 -9.84 7.69 11.04
C ILE A 279 -9.05 6.46 11.49
N GLY A 280 -8.31 5.82 10.59
CA GLY A 280 -7.45 4.68 10.90
C GLY A 280 -6.38 5.03 11.93
N LEU A 281 -5.70 6.17 11.78
CA LEU A 281 -4.70 6.64 12.73
C LEU A 281 -5.32 6.97 14.10
N LEU A 282 -6.45 7.65 14.13
CA LEU A 282 -7.17 7.93 15.38
C LEU A 282 -7.60 6.64 16.06
N SER A 283 -8.13 5.67 15.30
CA SER A 283 -8.52 4.36 15.82
C SER A 283 -7.33 3.60 16.41
N ALA A 284 -6.17 3.62 15.74
CA ALA A 284 -4.94 3.02 16.24
C ALA A 284 -4.56 3.60 17.61
N PHE A 285 -4.58 4.93 17.72
CA PHE A 285 -4.28 5.62 18.98
C PHE A 285 -5.29 5.24 20.08
N LEU A 286 -6.58 5.21 19.78
CA LEU A 286 -7.63 4.85 20.76
C LEU A 286 -7.49 3.41 21.24
N VAL A 287 -7.23 2.47 20.33
CA VAL A 287 -7.04 1.05 20.66
C VAL A 287 -5.83 0.89 21.58
N LEU A 288 -4.71 1.53 21.26
CA LEU A 288 -3.51 1.49 22.10
C LEU A 288 -3.79 2.11 23.47
N PHE A 289 -4.46 3.25 23.52
CA PHE A 289 -4.83 3.92 24.77
C PHE A 289 -5.70 3.02 25.66
N ILE A 290 -6.72 2.39 25.07
CA ILE A 290 -7.60 1.46 25.80
C ILE A 290 -6.81 0.26 26.34
N ALA A 291 -5.90 -0.32 25.51
CA ALA A 291 -5.07 -1.44 25.93
C ALA A 291 -4.13 -1.07 27.09
N CYS A 292 -3.47 0.10 26.99
CA CYS A 292 -2.61 0.63 28.06
C CYS A 292 -3.41 0.92 29.32
N PHE A 293 -4.56 1.58 29.20
CA PHE A 293 -5.42 1.91 30.32
C PHE A 293 -5.94 0.65 31.04
N ASN A 294 -6.35 -0.35 30.26
CA ASN A 294 -6.77 -1.64 30.79
C ASN A 294 -5.63 -2.33 31.57
N TYR A 295 -4.41 -2.34 30.98
CA TYR A 295 -3.22 -2.88 31.63
C TYR A 295 -2.90 -2.15 32.95
N VAL A 296 -2.93 -0.81 32.94
CA VAL A 296 -2.67 0.00 34.16
C VAL A 296 -3.69 -0.30 35.25
N ASN A 297 -4.98 -0.35 34.91
CA ASN A 297 -6.04 -0.66 35.88
C ASN A 297 -5.88 -2.05 36.50
N LEU A 298 -5.57 -3.04 35.67
CA LEU A 298 -5.33 -4.41 36.13
C LEU A 298 -4.08 -4.48 37.01
N SER A 299 -2.98 -3.83 36.60
CA SER A 299 -1.72 -3.77 37.36
C SER A 299 -1.92 -3.08 38.70
N PHE A 300 -2.67 -1.97 38.72
CA PHE A 300 -2.99 -1.26 39.96
C PHE A 300 -3.81 -2.12 40.92
N SER A 301 -4.85 -2.80 40.42
CA SER A 301 -5.64 -3.74 41.23
C SER A 301 -4.80 -4.88 41.80
N HIS A 302 -3.82 -5.35 41.04
CA HIS A 302 -2.89 -6.39 41.50
C HIS A 302 -1.93 -5.88 42.58
N LEU A 303 -1.40 -4.66 42.41
CA LEU A 303 -0.55 -3.99 43.41
C LEU A 303 -1.25 -3.79 44.73
N LEU A 304 -2.53 -3.39 44.75
CA LEU A 304 -3.32 -3.23 45.97
C LEU A 304 -3.42 -4.55 46.76
N LYS A 305 -3.48 -5.70 46.09
CA LYS A 305 -3.46 -7.01 46.75
C LYS A 305 -2.10 -7.38 47.32
N GLN A 306 -1.02 -6.77 46.86
CA GLN A 306 0.35 -7.03 47.29
C GLN A 306 0.85 -6.04 48.35
N VAL A 307 0.07 -5.02 48.71
CA VAL A 307 0.48 -3.98 49.69
C VAL A 307 1.01 -4.55 50.96
N ASN A 308 0.38 -5.58 51.54
CA ASN A 308 0.85 -6.21 52.77
C ASN A 308 2.23 -6.90 52.58
N MET A 309 2.48 -7.50 51.44
CA MET A 309 3.78 -8.11 51.11
C MET A 309 4.87 -7.06 50.96
N ILE A 310 4.55 -5.94 50.30
CA ILE A 310 5.45 -4.79 50.12
C ILE A 310 5.80 -4.20 51.52
N HIS A 311 4.84 -4.08 52.44
CA HIS A 311 5.10 -3.64 53.79
C HIS A 311 6.04 -4.54 54.53
N VAL A 312 5.88 -5.86 54.41
CA VAL A 312 6.79 -6.83 55.03
C VAL A 312 8.20 -6.75 54.47
N GLU A 313 8.34 -6.59 53.12
CA GLU A 313 9.62 -6.39 52.46
C GLU A 313 10.32 -5.11 52.96
N THR A 314 9.56 -4.01 53.13
CA THR A 314 10.07 -2.75 53.66
C THR A 314 10.52 -2.90 55.11
N LEU A 315 9.77 -3.60 55.94
CA LEU A 315 10.15 -3.88 57.35
C LEU A 315 11.41 -4.74 57.43
N MET A 316 11.65 -5.62 56.46
CA MET A 316 12.86 -6.42 56.34
C MET A 316 14.06 -5.65 55.74
N GLY A 317 13.90 -4.34 55.43
CA GLY A 317 14.97 -3.47 54.98
C GLY A 317 15.06 -3.30 53.48
N ALA A 318 14.04 -3.69 52.68
CA ALA A 318 14.01 -3.42 51.27
C ALA A 318 13.91 -1.90 51.00
N SER A 319 14.79 -1.36 50.17
CA SER A 319 14.78 0.03 49.79
C SER A 319 13.64 0.33 48.81
N HIS A 320 13.13 1.55 48.84
CA HIS A 320 12.11 2.00 47.90
C HIS A 320 12.56 1.85 46.42
N SER A 321 13.81 2.10 46.13
CA SER A 321 14.41 1.87 44.79
C SER A 321 14.36 0.40 44.37
N TYR A 322 14.50 -0.54 45.28
CA TYR A 322 14.38 -1.98 44.96
C TYR A 322 12.97 -2.35 44.54
N ILE A 323 11.95 -1.85 45.24
CA ILE A 323 10.54 -2.08 44.94
C ILE A 323 10.18 -1.45 43.60
N CYS A 324 10.57 -0.20 43.34
CA CYS A 324 10.34 0.44 42.05
C CYS A 324 11.00 -0.29 40.89
N ARG A 325 12.24 -0.79 41.06
CA ARG A 325 12.94 -1.58 40.06
C ARG A 325 12.24 -2.90 39.77
N GLN A 326 11.76 -3.57 40.81
CA GLN A 326 11.00 -4.81 40.65
C GLN A 326 9.73 -4.59 39.82
N LEU A 327 8.94 -3.54 40.11
CA LEU A 327 7.75 -3.18 39.34
C LEU A 327 8.07 -2.80 37.90
N PHE A 328 9.14 -2.05 37.68
CA PHE A 328 9.58 -1.68 36.35
C PHE A 328 9.96 -2.90 35.51
N ILE A 329 10.73 -3.83 36.08
CA ILE A 329 11.16 -5.05 35.38
C ILE A 329 9.93 -5.93 35.05
N ASP A 330 8.97 -6.06 35.98
CA ASP A 330 7.73 -6.81 35.76
C ASP A 330 6.90 -6.22 34.61
N THR A 331 6.70 -4.91 34.62
CA THR A 331 6.00 -4.20 33.55
C THR A 331 6.74 -4.33 32.22
N PHE A 332 8.05 -4.07 32.21
CA PHE A 332 8.87 -4.19 31.00
C PHE A 332 8.81 -5.60 30.39
N LEU A 333 8.93 -6.63 31.23
CA LEU A 333 8.88 -8.01 30.79
C LEU A 333 7.50 -8.36 30.21
N THR A 334 6.41 -7.92 30.84
CA THR A 334 5.04 -8.12 30.37
C THR A 334 4.84 -7.48 28.99
N VAL A 335 5.22 -6.22 28.84
CA VAL A 335 5.10 -5.48 27.57
C VAL A 335 5.98 -6.12 26.49
N PHE A 336 7.21 -6.50 26.82
CA PHE A 336 8.14 -7.13 25.89
C PHE A 336 7.62 -8.49 25.37
N ILE A 337 7.08 -9.34 26.25
CA ILE A 337 6.46 -10.61 25.86
C ILE A 337 5.21 -10.35 25.02
N ALA A 338 4.37 -9.37 25.42
CA ALA A 338 3.20 -9.00 24.65
C ALA A 338 3.58 -8.52 23.24
N PHE A 339 4.66 -7.75 23.11
CA PHE A 339 5.18 -7.29 21.83
C PHE A 339 5.63 -8.46 20.93
N ILE A 340 6.40 -9.42 21.47
CA ILE A 340 6.81 -10.59 20.69
C ILE A 340 5.59 -11.40 20.24
N LEU A 341 4.65 -11.66 21.14
CA LEU A 341 3.44 -12.39 20.82
C LEU A 341 2.55 -11.63 19.81
N SER A 342 2.52 -10.29 19.86
CA SER A 342 1.77 -9.48 18.90
C SER A 342 2.30 -9.64 17.48
N ILE A 343 3.61 -9.79 17.28
CA ILE A 343 4.21 -10.04 15.98
C ILE A 343 3.74 -11.39 15.42
N LEU A 344 3.68 -12.42 16.25
CA LEU A 344 3.20 -13.76 15.84
C LEU A 344 1.71 -13.69 15.44
N VAL A 345 0.89 -13.09 16.28
CA VAL A 345 -0.56 -12.94 16.04
C VAL A 345 -0.86 -12.09 14.81
N MET A 346 -0.05 -11.07 14.53
CA MET A 346 -0.20 -10.26 13.32
C MET A 346 -0.08 -11.09 12.04
N GLY A 347 0.81 -12.08 11.99
CA GLY A 347 0.95 -12.96 10.83
C GLY A 347 -0.35 -13.70 10.49
N ASP A 348 -1.05 -14.18 11.50
CA ASP A 348 -2.32 -14.90 11.32
C ASP A 348 -3.48 -13.98 10.93
N ILE A 349 -3.51 -12.76 11.49
CA ILE A 349 -4.59 -11.79 11.24
C ILE A 349 -4.40 -11.02 9.93
N LEU A 350 -3.19 -10.97 9.39
CA LEU A 350 -2.84 -10.13 8.24
C LEU A 350 -3.72 -10.40 7.01
N SER A 351 -4.02 -11.67 6.70
CA SER A 351 -4.86 -12.05 5.58
C SER A 351 -6.28 -11.53 5.74
N LEU A 352 -6.83 -11.63 6.95
CA LEU A 352 -8.16 -11.13 7.29
C LEU A 352 -8.20 -9.59 7.23
N PHE A 353 -7.17 -8.93 7.74
CA PHE A 353 -7.03 -7.48 7.68
C PHE A 353 -6.98 -6.99 6.23
N ASN A 354 -6.16 -7.62 5.40
CA ASN A 354 -6.05 -7.29 3.97
C ASN A 354 -7.40 -7.45 3.24
N TYR A 355 -8.16 -8.49 3.58
CA TYR A 355 -9.48 -8.72 2.99
C TYR A 355 -10.49 -7.61 3.36
N PHE A 356 -10.56 -7.21 4.64
CA PHE A 356 -11.53 -6.20 5.09
C PHE A 356 -11.20 -4.78 4.66
N PHE A 357 -9.91 -4.44 4.59
CA PHE A 357 -9.44 -3.07 4.26
C PHE A 357 -9.04 -2.92 2.79
N ASP A 358 -9.22 -3.97 1.98
CA ASP A 358 -8.70 -4.03 0.61
C ASP A 358 -7.23 -3.56 0.56
N ALA A 359 -6.47 -3.99 1.58
CA ALA A 359 -5.07 -3.68 1.74
C ALA A 359 -4.20 -4.82 1.16
N ARG A 360 -2.95 -4.54 0.86
CA ARG A 360 -1.97 -5.56 0.42
C ARG A 360 -0.70 -5.48 1.26
N LEU A 361 -0.90 -5.39 2.56
CA LEU A 361 0.21 -5.42 3.50
C LEU A 361 0.88 -6.79 3.44
N THR A 362 2.20 -6.77 3.35
CA THR A 362 3.02 -7.96 3.50
C THR A 362 3.67 -7.96 4.89
N PHE A 363 3.93 -9.14 5.42
CA PHE A 363 4.61 -9.26 6.70
C PHE A 363 6.01 -8.60 6.67
N GLY A 364 6.71 -8.70 5.52
CA GLY A 364 7.98 -8.02 5.30
C GLY A 364 7.89 -6.50 5.35
N PHE A 365 6.78 -5.91 4.86
CA PHE A 365 6.54 -4.47 4.96
C PHE A 365 6.35 -4.02 6.41
N ILE A 366 5.58 -4.76 7.20
CA ILE A 366 5.33 -4.46 8.62
C ILE A 366 6.66 -4.45 9.40
N LEU A 367 7.55 -5.40 9.15
CA LEU A 367 8.87 -5.47 9.79
C LEU A 367 9.93 -4.57 9.13
N SER A 368 9.57 -3.81 8.09
CA SER A 368 10.51 -2.93 7.40
C SER A 368 10.95 -1.75 8.29
N TRP A 369 12.13 -1.21 8.01
CA TRP A 369 12.65 -0.04 8.71
C TRP A 369 11.74 1.20 8.61
N LYS A 370 10.84 1.25 7.63
CA LYS A 370 9.87 2.34 7.44
C LYS A 370 8.78 2.34 8.50
N VAL A 371 8.41 1.17 8.99
CA VAL A 371 7.32 0.97 9.96
C VAL A 371 7.86 0.70 11.37
N PHE A 372 8.96 -0.04 11.47
CA PHE A 372 9.54 -0.50 12.73
C PHE A 372 9.76 0.60 13.79
N PRO A 373 10.21 1.84 13.47
CA PRO A 373 10.35 2.91 14.46
C PRO A 373 9.04 3.36 15.11
N PHE A 374 7.90 3.09 14.47
CA PHE A 374 6.57 3.44 14.98
C PHE A 374 5.92 2.28 15.75
N ILE A 375 6.54 1.10 15.71
CA ILE A 375 6.09 -0.12 16.40
C ILE A 375 6.69 -0.21 17.80
N LEU A 376 7.86 0.37 18.04
CA LEU A 376 8.57 0.44 19.32
C LEU A 376 8.11 1.61 20.15
#